data_3c866d9e394db16f4c60c51bc88dea99
#
_entry.id   3c866d9e394db16f4c60c51bc88dea99
#
_cell.length_a   1.000
_cell.length_b   1.000
_cell.length_c   1.000
_cell.angle_alpha   90.00
_cell.angle_beta   90.00
_cell.angle_gamma   90.00
#
_symmetry.space_group_name_H-M   'P 1'
#
loop_
_entity.id
_entity.type
_entity.pdbx_description
1 polymer ?
#
loop_
_entity_poly.entity_id
_entity_poly.type
_entity_poly.pdbx_seq_one_letter_code
_entity_poly.pdbx_strand_id
1 'polypeptide(L)'
;MQSAATIDRFRPPMVIRAFNRFGAMLNGKVSRRIPPEELIETAKRRANLDDFGDGDFREPLGHLLESCWRDARLNAIGTIALRSDVLRILRNRLLLQRDRSLHPEIAQHQIRAPLFVVGLPRTGTTFLHTLLSADPASRAPLTWEVMEPSPPTNAEKQRRIRRASQNLACLEWVAPNFGKLHPVGAELPQECVSLMSPSFLSDQFDTMYNVPGYRKWFLQQDLQPAYEFHRRFLQHLQERENGRRWILKAPTHMFGLPTLLAIYPDALFLQTHRAPLEAITSVSSLITILRRVFSDTVDPVKIGAEAISYWWKTLAKFIGERDRLAPERIFDLSYLDLRRDPISAVRRIYQHFGWVLSPRAENRMREILAKQPADLHGFHRYEAAQFGLRPEHEQEFFGDYCERFSVGSRVSTRPVQLTSALHQSRFVRDGLG
;
A
#
# COMPACT_ATOMS: atom_id res chain seq x y z
N MET A 1 22.36 -22.00 2.82
CA MET A 1 22.77 -20.93 3.76
C MET A 1 22.83 -19.50 3.17
N GLN A 2 22.39 -19.24 1.93
CA GLN A 2 22.40 -17.89 1.31
C GLN A 2 21.07 -17.11 1.46
N SER A 3 20.01 -17.70 2.00
CA SER A 3 18.65 -17.13 1.97
C SER A 3 18.34 -16.13 3.10
N ALA A 4 19.01 -16.24 4.25
CA ALA A 4 18.83 -15.29 5.37
C ALA A 4 19.34 -13.87 5.05
N ALA A 5 20.20 -13.74 4.04
CA ALA A 5 20.92 -12.50 3.74
C ALA A 5 20.04 -11.34 3.23
N THR A 6 18.82 -11.59 2.73
CA THR A 6 18.01 -10.54 2.07
C THR A 6 17.22 -9.69 3.08
N ILE A 7 16.58 -10.32 4.07
CA ILE A 7 15.84 -9.59 5.12
C ILE A 7 16.80 -8.89 6.08
N ASP A 8 17.98 -9.46 6.31
CA ASP A 8 19.02 -8.88 7.17
C ASP A 8 19.69 -7.62 6.59
N ARG A 9 19.58 -7.38 5.28
CA ARG A 9 20.07 -6.15 4.62
C ARG A 9 19.29 -4.90 5.00
N PHE A 10 18.08 -5.04 5.58
CA PHE A 10 17.22 -3.94 6.00
C PHE A 10 17.26 -3.70 7.51
N ARG A 11 18.41 -3.88 8.12
CA ARG A 11 18.57 -3.56 9.54
C ARG A 11 18.72 -2.04 9.73
N PRO A 12 18.05 -1.47 10.75
CA PRO A 12 18.29 -0.07 11.11
C PRO A 12 19.77 0.21 11.37
N PRO A 13 20.25 1.43 11.08
CA PRO A 13 21.63 1.83 11.35
C PRO A 13 22.06 1.55 12.79
N MET A 14 23.35 1.36 13.01
CA MET A 14 23.88 1.05 14.35
C MET A 14 23.47 2.10 15.39
N VAL A 15 23.46 3.38 15.02
CA VAL A 15 23.04 4.49 15.88
C VAL A 15 21.59 4.32 16.33
N ILE A 16 20.67 3.95 15.42
CA ILE A 16 19.27 3.69 15.73
C ILE A 16 19.14 2.49 16.69
N ARG A 17 19.88 1.43 16.43
CA ARG A 17 19.87 0.24 17.32
C ARG A 17 20.41 0.57 18.71
N ALA A 18 21.46 1.38 18.81
CA ALA A 18 21.99 1.86 20.07
C ALA A 18 20.99 2.73 20.81
N PHE A 19 20.30 3.65 20.10
CA PHE A 19 19.25 4.48 20.64
C PHE A 19 18.06 3.66 21.18
N ASN A 20 17.60 2.65 20.44
CA ASN A 20 16.55 1.74 20.87
C ASN A 20 16.96 0.96 22.14
N ARG A 21 18.21 0.46 22.21
CA ARG A 21 18.74 -0.20 23.41
C ARG A 21 18.79 0.72 24.61
N PHE A 22 19.25 1.96 24.44
CA PHE A 22 19.27 2.96 25.48
C PHE A 22 17.85 3.32 25.94
N GLY A 23 16.91 3.49 25.00
CA GLY A 23 15.50 3.72 25.29
C GLY A 23 14.86 2.58 26.10
N ALA A 24 15.23 1.33 25.82
CA ALA A 24 14.79 0.16 26.60
C ALA A 24 15.35 0.19 28.04
N MET A 25 16.58 0.66 28.24
CA MET A 25 17.19 0.80 29.57
C MET A 25 16.53 1.88 30.45
N LEU A 26 15.91 2.90 29.83
CA LEU A 26 15.20 3.97 30.53
C LEU A 26 13.82 3.54 31.06
N ASN A 27 13.57 2.25 31.16
CA ASN A 27 12.41 1.59 31.78
C ASN A 27 11.13 2.42 31.74
N GLY A 28 10.37 2.31 30.67
CA GLY A 28 8.99 2.81 30.59
C GLY A 28 8.81 4.31 30.34
N LYS A 29 9.83 5.17 30.48
CA LYS A 29 9.66 6.62 30.21
C LYS A 29 9.45 6.90 28.71
N VAL A 30 10.02 6.10 27.83
CA VAL A 30 9.85 6.24 26.36
C VAL A 30 8.65 5.44 25.86
N SER A 31 8.33 4.31 26.50
CA SER A 31 7.23 3.40 26.11
C SER A 31 5.96 3.63 26.94
N ARG A 32 5.75 4.84 27.46
CA ARG A 32 4.55 5.19 28.23
C ARG A 32 3.31 5.07 27.35
N ARG A 33 2.25 4.41 27.88
CA ARG A 33 0.90 4.48 27.31
C ARG A 33 0.47 5.94 27.20
N ILE A 34 0.14 6.36 25.98
CA ILE A 34 -0.33 7.73 25.70
C ILE A 34 -1.83 7.65 25.53
N PRO A 35 -2.63 8.29 26.43
CA PRO A 35 -4.06 8.37 26.26
C PRO A 35 -4.42 9.12 24.98
N PRO A 36 -5.48 8.69 24.23
CA PRO A 36 -5.95 9.41 23.06
C PRO A 36 -6.17 10.91 23.30
N GLU A 37 -6.74 11.25 24.45
CA GLU A 37 -7.06 12.63 24.86
C GLU A 37 -5.81 13.52 24.95
N GLU A 38 -4.69 12.97 25.43
CA GLU A 38 -3.41 13.72 25.50
C GLU A 38 -2.93 14.14 24.10
N LEU A 39 -3.08 13.25 23.12
CA LEU A 39 -2.70 13.52 21.72
C LEU A 39 -3.68 14.50 21.06
N ILE A 40 -4.97 14.35 21.32
CA ILE A 40 -6.03 15.25 20.83
C ILE A 40 -5.78 16.66 21.35
N GLU A 41 -5.62 16.85 22.65
CA GLU A 41 -5.36 18.16 23.25
C GLU A 41 -4.01 18.75 22.81
N THR A 42 -3.01 17.91 22.59
CA THR A 42 -1.72 18.36 22.04
C THR A 42 -1.87 18.83 20.61
N ALA A 43 -2.66 18.15 19.78
CA ALA A 43 -2.92 18.54 18.40
C ALA A 43 -3.69 19.88 18.35
N LYS A 44 -4.74 20.05 19.18
CA LYS A 44 -5.49 21.31 19.30
C LYS A 44 -4.58 22.48 19.65
N ARG A 45 -3.79 22.35 20.72
CA ARG A 45 -2.85 23.42 21.14
C ARG A 45 -1.85 23.77 20.05
N ARG A 46 -1.27 22.78 19.36
CA ARG A 46 -0.26 23.03 18.31
C ARG A 46 -0.86 23.65 17.05
N ALA A 47 -2.09 23.32 16.72
CA ALA A 47 -2.80 23.87 15.58
C ALA A 47 -3.50 25.19 15.90
N ASN A 48 -3.72 25.52 17.17
CA ASN A 48 -4.61 26.56 17.65
C ASN A 48 -6.02 26.44 17.06
N LEU A 49 -6.54 25.22 17.05
CA LEU A 49 -7.84 24.82 16.50
C LEU A 49 -8.45 23.74 17.40
N ASP A 50 -9.77 23.65 17.45
CA ASP A 50 -10.52 22.69 18.30
C ASP A 50 -11.56 21.87 17.54
N ASP A 51 -11.97 22.31 16.35
CA ASP A 51 -12.96 21.63 15.53
C ASP A 51 -12.30 20.58 14.59
N PHE A 52 -12.59 19.31 14.86
CA PHE A 52 -12.16 18.18 14.04
C PHE A 52 -13.15 17.81 12.92
N GLY A 53 -14.30 18.51 12.84
CA GLY A 53 -15.39 18.19 11.93
C GLY A 53 -16.16 16.93 12.32
N ASP A 54 -17.12 16.57 11.48
CA ASP A 54 -17.99 15.42 11.71
C ASP A 54 -17.26 14.07 11.66
N GLY A 55 -17.90 13.08 12.25
CA GLY A 55 -17.44 11.69 12.31
C GLY A 55 -16.57 11.40 13.54
N ASP A 56 -16.96 10.37 14.26
CA ASP A 56 -16.20 9.93 15.44
C ASP A 56 -14.92 9.20 14.99
N PHE A 57 -13.79 9.78 15.36
CA PHE A 57 -12.46 9.20 15.17
C PHE A 57 -11.83 8.76 16.48
N ARG A 58 -12.46 9.05 17.62
CA ARG A 58 -11.90 8.80 18.96
C ARG A 58 -11.87 7.32 19.28
N GLU A 59 -12.97 6.63 18.98
CA GLU A 59 -13.04 5.19 19.17
C GLU A 59 -12.01 4.45 18.32
N PRO A 60 -11.91 4.66 16.98
CA PRO A 60 -10.86 4.06 16.14
C PRO A 60 -9.44 4.39 16.64
N LEU A 61 -9.17 5.63 17.03
CA LEU A 61 -7.89 6.04 17.61
C LEU A 61 -7.61 5.29 18.91
N GLY A 62 -8.61 5.13 19.78
CA GLY A 62 -8.50 4.37 21.02
C GLY A 62 -8.09 2.92 20.78
N HIS A 63 -8.76 2.23 19.86
CA HIS A 63 -8.43 0.86 19.46
C HIS A 63 -7.01 0.74 18.89
N LEU A 64 -6.61 1.70 18.06
CA LEU A 64 -5.25 1.73 17.49
C LEU A 64 -4.21 1.86 18.59
N LEU A 65 -4.33 2.86 19.45
CA LEU A 65 -3.36 3.12 20.53
C LEU A 65 -3.30 2.00 21.56
N GLU A 66 -4.45 1.40 21.90
CA GLU A 66 -4.50 0.23 22.79
C GLU A 66 -3.75 -0.96 22.19
N SER A 67 -3.98 -1.27 20.89
CA SER A 67 -3.28 -2.36 20.23
C SER A 67 -1.79 -2.05 20.02
N CYS A 68 -1.41 -0.80 19.75
CA CYS A 68 -0.02 -0.39 19.69
C CYS A 68 0.68 -0.59 21.05
N TRP A 69 0.02 -0.25 22.13
CA TRP A 69 0.56 -0.41 23.45
C TRP A 69 0.66 -1.89 23.87
N ARG A 70 -0.38 -2.68 23.62
CA ARG A 70 -0.47 -4.08 24.08
C ARG A 70 0.33 -5.04 23.20
N ASP A 71 0.24 -4.87 21.87
CA ASP A 71 0.62 -5.90 20.91
C ASP A 71 1.88 -5.56 20.11
N ALA A 72 2.11 -4.27 19.79
CA ALA A 72 3.13 -3.87 18.81
C ALA A 72 4.57 -3.96 19.35
N ARG A 73 4.76 -3.98 20.68
CA ARG A 73 6.10 -4.01 21.31
C ARG A 73 7.04 -2.97 20.68
N LEU A 74 6.55 -1.72 20.60
CA LEU A 74 7.29 -0.63 19.99
C LEU A 74 8.61 -0.37 20.70
N ASN A 75 9.69 -0.23 19.91
CA ASN A 75 10.95 0.29 20.39
C ASN A 75 10.89 1.83 20.56
N ALA A 76 11.96 2.47 20.98
CA ALA A 76 11.98 3.91 21.21
C ALA A 76 11.65 4.72 19.94
N ILE A 77 12.21 4.34 18.79
CA ILE A 77 11.90 4.96 17.49
C ILE A 77 10.42 4.73 17.13
N GLY A 78 9.91 3.51 17.33
CA GLY A 78 8.52 3.17 17.03
C GLY A 78 7.54 4.00 17.87
N THR A 79 7.84 4.23 19.14
CA THR A 79 7.01 5.07 20.03
C THR A 79 7.01 6.53 19.58
N ILE A 80 8.17 7.08 19.21
CA ILE A 80 8.31 8.45 18.70
C ILE A 80 7.59 8.58 17.36
N ALA A 81 7.75 7.61 16.44
CA ALA A 81 7.12 7.60 15.14
C ALA A 81 5.60 7.55 15.24
N LEU A 82 5.04 6.64 16.05
CA LEU A 82 3.60 6.55 16.30
C LEU A 82 3.03 7.87 16.82
N ARG A 83 3.66 8.45 17.87
CA ARG A 83 3.23 9.74 18.42
C ARG A 83 3.25 10.85 17.38
N SER A 84 4.32 10.94 16.61
CA SER A 84 4.49 11.98 15.59
C SER A 84 3.47 11.83 14.46
N ASP A 85 3.22 10.59 14.02
CA ASP A 85 2.27 10.29 12.95
C ASP A 85 0.83 10.59 13.37
N VAL A 86 0.41 10.14 14.57
CA VAL A 86 -0.92 10.46 15.13
C VAL A 86 -1.11 11.97 15.28
N LEU A 87 -0.13 12.70 15.80
CA LEU A 87 -0.22 14.16 15.93
C LEU A 87 -0.30 14.86 14.58
N ARG A 88 0.43 14.39 13.55
CA ARG A 88 0.34 14.90 12.18
C ARG A 88 -1.04 14.64 11.59
N ILE A 89 -1.59 13.44 11.76
CA ILE A 89 -2.92 13.06 11.26
C ILE A 89 -4.00 13.93 11.93
N LEU A 90 -3.98 14.07 13.25
CA LEU A 90 -4.92 14.92 14.00
C LEU A 90 -4.82 16.39 13.59
N ARG A 91 -3.59 16.92 13.45
CA ARG A 91 -3.36 18.28 12.96
C ARG A 91 -3.94 18.47 11.55
N ASN A 92 -3.68 17.53 10.65
CA ASN A 92 -4.20 17.61 9.29
C ASN A 92 -5.74 17.59 9.27
N ARG A 93 -6.36 16.81 10.15
CA ARG A 93 -7.82 16.79 10.27
C ARG A 93 -8.37 18.15 10.71
N LEU A 94 -7.77 18.79 11.71
CA LEU A 94 -8.12 20.15 12.15
C LEU A 94 -7.96 21.18 11.03
N LEU A 95 -6.86 21.13 10.29
CA LEU A 95 -6.60 22.05 9.19
C LEU A 95 -7.55 21.86 8.02
N LEU A 96 -7.86 20.63 7.66
CA LEU A 96 -8.84 20.31 6.62
C LEU A 96 -10.23 20.83 6.97
N GLN A 97 -10.62 20.67 8.24
CA GLN A 97 -11.92 21.17 8.73
C GLN A 97 -11.96 22.69 8.73
N ARG A 98 -10.92 23.35 9.23
CA ARG A 98 -10.80 24.82 9.20
C ARG A 98 -10.91 25.36 7.76
N ASP A 99 -10.13 24.78 6.84
CA ASP A 99 -10.11 25.23 5.46
C ASP A 99 -11.49 25.04 4.80
N ARG A 100 -12.18 23.94 5.13
CA ARG A 100 -13.55 23.69 4.64
C ARG A 100 -14.58 24.65 5.23
N SER A 101 -14.39 25.10 6.46
CA SER A 101 -15.25 26.12 7.10
C SER A 101 -15.00 27.51 6.51
N LEU A 102 -13.76 27.83 6.15
CA LEU A 102 -13.39 29.10 5.51
C LEU A 102 -13.76 29.13 4.02
N HIS A 103 -13.82 27.98 3.37
CA HIS A 103 -14.06 27.77 1.95
C HIS A 103 -15.17 26.72 1.73
N PRO A 104 -16.45 27.08 2.00
CA PRO A 104 -17.56 26.13 1.89
C PRO A 104 -17.78 25.59 0.47
N GLU A 105 -17.30 26.29 -0.56
CA GLU A 105 -17.29 25.86 -1.96
C GLU A 105 -16.51 24.56 -2.18
N ILE A 106 -15.53 24.25 -1.36
CA ILE A 106 -14.79 22.97 -1.39
C ILE A 106 -15.75 21.77 -1.27
N ALA A 107 -16.81 21.93 -0.47
CA ALA A 107 -17.80 20.86 -0.28
C ALA A 107 -18.62 20.56 -1.55
N GLN A 108 -18.68 21.49 -2.48
CA GLN A 108 -19.48 21.39 -3.70
C GLN A 108 -18.73 20.67 -4.84
N HIS A 109 -17.41 20.46 -4.70
CA HIS A 109 -16.64 19.74 -5.70
C HIS A 109 -17.15 18.31 -5.86
N GLN A 110 -17.49 17.96 -7.10
CA GLN A 110 -17.92 16.62 -7.46
C GLN A 110 -16.71 15.79 -7.90
N ILE A 111 -16.53 14.65 -7.26
CA ILE A 111 -15.54 13.64 -7.67
C ILE A 111 -16.25 12.73 -8.68
N ARG A 112 -15.97 12.93 -9.98
CA ARG A 112 -16.67 12.24 -11.07
C ARG A 112 -15.86 11.10 -11.62
N ALA A 113 -16.48 9.94 -11.76
CA ALA A 113 -15.95 8.72 -12.35
C ALA A 113 -14.48 8.44 -11.96
N PRO A 114 -14.13 8.41 -10.64
CA PRO A 114 -12.77 8.15 -10.22
C PRO A 114 -12.39 6.72 -10.59
N LEU A 115 -11.16 6.53 -11.10
CA LEU A 115 -10.62 5.19 -11.34
C LEU A 115 -9.91 4.68 -10.10
N PHE A 116 -10.36 3.54 -9.58
CA PHE A 116 -9.71 2.83 -8.48
C PHE A 116 -8.86 1.68 -9.00
N VAL A 117 -7.55 1.79 -8.84
CA VAL A 117 -6.60 0.71 -9.11
C VAL A 117 -6.57 -0.22 -7.90
N VAL A 118 -7.05 -1.44 -8.09
CA VAL A 118 -7.19 -2.46 -7.05
C VAL A 118 -6.43 -3.74 -7.42
N GLY A 119 -6.39 -4.70 -6.52
CA GLY A 119 -5.71 -5.98 -6.68
C GLY A 119 -4.85 -6.30 -5.47
N LEU A 120 -4.34 -7.50 -5.39
CA LEU A 120 -3.40 -7.87 -4.32
C LEU A 120 -2.21 -6.90 -4.30
N PRO A 121 -1.66 -6.58 -3.14
CA PRO A 121 -0.44 -5.80 -3.07
C PRO A 121 0.66 -6.47 -3.91
N ARG A 122 1.58 -5.67 -4.47
CA ARG A 122 2.72 -6.18 -5.26
C ARG A 122 2.35 -6.78 -6.64
N THR A 123 1.18 -6.44 -7.17
CA THR A 123 0.74 -6.81 -8.51
C THR A 123 0.98 -5.71 -9.57
N GLY A 124 1.87 -4.75 -9.27
CA GLY A 124 2.20 -3.65 -10.18
C GLY A 124 1.30 -2.43 -10.06
N THR A 125 0.38 -2.39 -9.09
CA THR A 125 -0.56 -1.27 -8.87
C THR A 125 0.12 0.08 -8.68
N THR A 126 1.24 0.15 -7.94
CA THR A 126 1.98 1.42 -7.73
C THR A 126 2.60 1.94 -9.03
N PHE A 127 3.19 1.05 -9.83
CA PHE A 127 3.74 1.39 -11.14
C PHE A 127 2.65 1.92 -12.07
N LEU A 128 1.53 1.21 -12.15
CA LEU A 128 0.38 1.59 -12.97
C LEU A 128 -0.25 2.91 -12.50
N HIS A 129 -0.36 3.12 -11.20
CA HIS A 129 -0.82 4.36 -10.59
C HIS A 129 0.04 5.56 -11.03
N THR A 130 1.36 5.41 -10.95
CA THR A 130 2.31 6.44 -11.41
C THR A 130 2.17 6.71 -12.90
N LEU A 131 2.05 5.64 -13.70
CA LEU A 131 1.98 5.76 -15.16
C LEU A 131 0.70 6.47 -15.60
N LEU A 132 -0.47 6.05 -15.09
CA LEU A 132 -1.76 6.67 -15.43
C LEU A 132 -1.87 8.11 -14.93
N SER A 133 -1.23 8.43 -13.80
CA SER A 133 -1.20 9.80 -13.24
C SER A 133 -0.34 10.77 -14.04
N ALA A 134 0.48 10.28 -14.98
CA ALA A 134 1.29 11.12 -15.86
C ALA A 134 0.48 11.79 -16.97
N ASP A 135 -0.72 11.26 -17.27
CA ASP A 135 -1.63 11.92 -18.20
C ASP A 135 -2.05 13.30 -17.67
N PRO A 136 -1.88 14.40 -18.44
CA PRO A 136 -2.36 15.72 -18.04
C PRO A 136 -3.87 15.80 -17.76
N ALA A 137 -4.68 14.91 -18.34
CA ALA A 137 -6.13 14.81 -18.09
C ALA A 137 -6.46 14.05 -16.79
N SER A 138 -5.45 13.48 -16.13
CA SER A 138 -5.58 12.69 -14.91
C SER A 138 -4.77 13.32 -13.77
N ARG A 139 -5.08 12.96 -12.53
CA ARG A 139 -4.27 13.27 -11.34
C ARG A 139 -4.42 12.18 -10.29
N ALA A 140 -3.40 12.05 -9.46
CA ALA A 140 -3.47 11.32 -8.20
C ALA A 140 -3.22 12.27 -7.03
N PRO A 141 -3.63 11.92 -5.79
CA PRO A 141 -3.12 12.59 -4.61
C PRO A 141 -1.60 12.43 -4.54
N LEU A 142 -0.86 13.51 -4.35
CA LEU A 142 0.59 13.45 -4.20
C LEU A 142 0.98 13.34 -2.73
N THR A 143 2.12 12.70 -2.44
CA THR A 143 2.57 12.49 -1.08
C THR A 143 2.64 13.80 -0.27
N TRP A 144 3.21 14.88 -0.85
CA TRP A 144 3.26 16.17 -0.16
C TRP A 144 1.87 16.78 0.09
N GLU A 145 0.91 16.54 -0.81
CA GLU A 145 -0.47 17.02 -0.64
C GLU A 145 -1.17 16.34 0.52
N VAL A 146 -0.89 15.05 0.72
CA VAL A 146 -1.46 14.26 1.80
C VAL A 146 -0.78 14.53 3.14
N MET A 147 0.54 14.73 3.12
CA MET A 147 1.30 15.02 4.35
C MET A 147 1.08 16.45 4.86
N GLU A 148 0.93 17.42 3.96
CA GLU A 148 0.76 18.84 4.24
C GLU A 148 -0.44 19.39 3.40
N PRO A 149 -1.69 18.99 3.70
CA PRO A 149 -2.83 19.31 2.83
C PRO A 149 -3.20 20.78 2.78
N SER A 150 -3.03 21.51 3.88
CA SER A 150 -3.43 22.90 4.03
C SER A 150 -2.31 23.89 3.66
N PRO A 151 -2.63 25.03 3.05
CA PRO A 151 -3.94 25.47 2.58
C PRO A 151 -4.42 24.71 1.33
N PRO A 152 -5.71 24.84 0.94
CA PRO A 152 -6.27 24.11 -0.21
C PRO A 152 -5.72 24.59 -1.56
N THR A 153 -5.04 25.72 -1.58
CA THR A 153 -4.42 26.32 -2.77
C THR A 153 -2.97 25.85 -3.00
N ASN A 154 -2.35 26.32 -4.07
CA ASN A 154 -0.93 26.12 -4.34
C ASN A 154 0.00 27.07 -3.55
N ALA A 155 -0.54 27.85 -2.62
CA ALA A 155 0.28 28.68 -1.75
C ALA A 155 1.31 27.83 -0.98
N GLU A 156 2.53 28.35 -0.86
CA GLU A 156 3.65 27.66 -0.19
C GLU A 156 4.01 26.28 -0.74
N LYS A 157 3.60 25.94 -1.97
CA LYS A 157 3.80 24.60 -2.58
C LYS A 157 5.21 24.08 -2.38
N GLN A 158 6.24 24.88 -2.71
CA GLN A 158 7.65 24.48 -2.61
C GLN A 158 8.09 24.22 -1.16
N ARG A 159 7.56 25.00 -0.21
CA ARG A 159 7.83 24.80 1.22
C ARG A 159 7.21 23.49 1.73
N ARG A 160 5.99 23.18 1.29
CA ARG A 160 5.27 21.95 1.64
C ARG A 160 5.95 20.71 1.02
N ILE A 161 6.40 20.78 -0.24
CA ILE A 161 7.18 19.72 -0.88
C ILE A 161 8.49 19.49 -0.11
N ARG A 162 9.22 20.56 0.27
CA ARG A 162 10.45 20.41 1.06
C ARG A 162 10.21 19.74 2.40
N ARG A 163 9.15 20.11 3.14
CA ARG A 163 8.79 19.45 4.41
C ARG A 163 8.49 17.97 4.24
N ALA A 164 7.68 17.64 3.23
CA ALA A 164 7.39 16.24 2.92
C ALA A 164 8.66 15.47 2.56
N SER A 165 9.56 16.06 1.74
CA SER A 165 10.84 15.44 1.38
C SER A 165 11.74 15.21 2.60
N GLN A 166 11.79 16.15 3.54
CA GLN A 166 12.55 16.00 4.79
C GLN A 166 12.02 14.85 5.66
N ASN A 167 10.69 14.72 5.77
CA ASN A 167 10.08 13.61 6.50
C ASN A 167 10.38 12.25 5.84
N LEU A 168 10.34 12.19 4.51
CA LEU A 168 10.70 10.98 3.76
C LEU A 168 12.19 10.64 3.88
N ALA A 169 13.07 11.63 3.86
CA ALA A 169 14.51 11.44 4.09
C ALA A 169 14.77 10.87 5.51
N CYS A 170 14.02 11.31 6.51
CA CYS A 170 14.10 10.74 7.85
C CYS A 170 13.67 9.26 7.85
N LEU A 171 12.60 8.92 7.13
CA LEU A 171 12.18 7.52 6.98
C LEU A 171 13.27 6.67 6.30
N GLU A 172 13.86 7.16 5.21
CA GLU A 172 14.93 6.44 4.49
C GLU A 172 16.18 6.27 5.37
N TRP A 173 16.48 7.25 6.23
CA TRP A 173 17.58 7.15 7.19
C TRP A 173 17.32 6.08 8.27
N VAL A 174 16.09 5.97 8.77
CA VAL A 174 15.70 4.96 9.77
C VAL A 174 15.52 3.57 9.13
N ALA A 175 15.05 3.52 7.90
CA ALA A 175 14.83 2.32 7.11
C ALA A 175 15.60 2.35 5.79
N PRO A 176 16.95 2.20 5.80
CA PRO A 176 17.75 2.27 4.59
C PRO A 176 17.31 1.28 3.53
N ASN A 177 17.25 1.74 2.28
CA ASN A 177 16.78 0.99 1.11
C ASN A 177 15.27 0.67 1.08
N PHE A 178 14.46 1.24 1.97
CA PHE A 178 13.01 1.08 1.91
C PHE A 178 12.46 1.56 0.56
N GLY A 179 12.96 2.67 0.02
CA GLY A 179 12.60 3.21 -1.29
C GLY A 179 12.83 2.24 -2.46
N LYS A 180 13.73 1.26 -2.33
CA LYS A 180 13.92 0.19 -3.33
C LYS A 180 12.78 -0.84 -3.32
N LEU A 181 12.11 -1.01 -2.19
CA LEU A 181 10.98 -1.93 -2.04
C LEU A 181 9.66 -1.27 -2.37
N HIS A 182 9.49 -0.04 -1.93
CA HIS A 182 8.30 0.77 -2.13
C HIS A 182 8.73 2.17 -2.54
N PRO A 183 8.53 2.58 -3.81
CA PRO A 183 8.89 3.91 -4.26
C PRO A 183 8.23 4.98 -3.39
N VAL A 184 9.04 5.84 -2.81
CA VAL A 184 8.58 6.98 -1.99
C VAL A 184 9.20 8.27 -2.52
N GLY A 185 8.41 9.33 -2.53
CA GLY A 185 8.86 10.65 -2.95
C GLY A 185 7.76 11.67 -2.73
N ALA A 186 8.12 12.92 -2.43
CA ALA A 186 7.14 13.94 -2.13
C ALA A 186 6.14 14.19 -3.27
N GLU A 187 6.60 14.11 -4.50
CA GLU A 187 5.79 14.35 -5.70
C GLU A 187 5.30 13.06 -6.38
N LEU A 188 5.48 11.90 -5.72
CA LEU A 188 4.92 10.64 -6.19
C LEU A 188 3.46 10.47 -5.74
N PRO A 189 2.64 9.74 -6.52
CA PRO A 189 1.28 9.39 -6.13
C PRO A 189 1.22 8.65 -4.79
N GLN A 190 0.27 9.05 -3.95
CA GLN A 190 0.05 8.47 -2.62
C GLN A 190 -1.17 7.56 -2.61
N GLU A 191 -1.13 6.54 -1.79
CA GLU A 191 -2.23 5.58 -1.64
C GLU A 191 -3.40 6.14 -0.83
N CYS A 192 -4.61 5.69 -1.16
CA CYS A 192 -5.85 6.11 -0.51
C CYS A 192 -5.91 5.79 0.98
N VAL A 193 -5.17 4.78 1.45
CA VAL A 193 -5.06 4.46 2.88
C VAL A 193 -4.59 5.65 3.71
N SER A 194 -3.75 6.51 3.12
CA SER A 194 -3.27 7.73 3.79
C SER A 194 -4.32 8.85 3.80
N LEU A 195 -5.23 8.89 2.80
CA LEU A 195 -6.37 9.83 2.80
C LEU A 195 -7.47 9.38 3.78
N MET A 196 -7.58 8.07 4.02
CA MET A 196 -8.52 7.50 5.00
C MET A 196 -7.97 7.61 6.44
N SER A 197 -6.65 7.72 6.62
CA SER A 197 -6.01 7.70 7.95
C SER A 197 -6.53 8.75 8.95
N PRO A 198 -7.05 9.94 8.57
CA PRO A 198 -7.60 10.87 9.53
C PRO A 198 -8.94 10.44 10.17
N SER A 199 -9.58 9.40 9.65
CA SER A 199 -10.69 8.71 10.32
C SER A 199 -10.20 7.67 11.34
N PHE A 200 -8.92 7.34 11.35
CA PHE A 200 -8.31 6.21 12.04
C PHE A 200 -8.91 4.84 11.66
N LEU A 201 -9.67 4.77 10.57
CA LEU A 201 -10.16 3.54 9.92
C LEU A 201 -9.33 3.29 8.65
N SER A 202 -8.10 2.82 8.82
CA SER A 202 -7.16 2.56 7.72
C SER A 202 -6.24 1.37 8.05
N ASP A 203 -6.05 0.47 7.09
CA ASP A 203 -5.15 -0.67 7.23
C ASP A 203 -3.66 -0.28 7.10
N GLN A 204 -3.33 0.98 6.78
CA GLN A 204 -1.95 1.44 6.83
C GLN A 204 -1.32 1.24 8.20
N PHE A 205 -2.12 1.34 9.29
CA PHE A 205 -1.62 1.17 10.65
C PHE A 205 -1.18 -0.27 10.91
N ASP A 206 -1.93 -1.26 10.43
CA ASP A 206 -1.53 -2.66 10.54
C ASP A 206 -0.33 -3.02 9.66
N THR A 207 -0.18 -2.34 8.53
CA THR A 207 1.01 -2.49 7.69
C THR A 207 2.27 -1.98 8.40
N MET A 208 2.17 -0.84 9.09
CA MET A 208 3.30 -0.20 9.78
C MET A 208 3.61 -0.82 11.14
N TYR A 209 2.59 -1.16 11.91
CA TYR A 209 2.71 -1.63 13.29
C TYR A 209 2.11 -3.03 13.45
N ASN A 210 2.61 -3.82 14.36
CA ASN A 210 2.00 -5.11 14.69
C ASN A 210 0.81 -4.90 15.62
N VAL A 211 -0.37 -4.63 15.05
CA VAL A 211 -1.59 -4.27 15.78
C VAL A 211 -2.76 -5.23 15.51
N PRO A 212 -2.61 -6.53 15.88
CA PRO A 212 -3.63 -7.54 15.59
C PRO A 212 -4.97 -7.25 16.26
N GLY A 213 -4.98 -6.63 17.44
CA GLY A 213 -6.21 -6.22 18.13
C GLY A 213 -6.97 -5.17 17.34
N TYR A 214 -6.28 -4.13 16.87
CA TYR A 214 -6.85 -3.11 15.98
C TYR A 214 -7.34 -3.73 14.67
N ARG A 215 -6.54 -4.59 14.00
CA ARG A 215 -6.93 -5.24 12.75
C ARG A 215 -8.21 -6.07 12.91
N LYS A 216 -8.30 -6.88 13.99
CA LYS A 216 -9.49 -7.69 14.26
C LYS A 216 -10.74 -6.82 14.41
N TRP A 217 -10.63 -5.71 15.13
CA TRP A 217 -11.70 -4.74 15.31
C TRP A 217 -12.03 -4.03 13.98
N PHE A 218 -11.03 -3.52 13.27
CA PHE A 218 -11.15 -2.80 11.98
C PHE A 218 -11.92 -3.60 10.93
N LEU A 219 -11.67 -4.91 10.81
CA LEU A 219 -12.33 -5.79 9.84
C LEU A 219 -13.84 -5.99 10.10
N GLN A 220 -14.33 -5.57 11.25
CA GLN A 220 -15.75 -5.64 11.64
C GLN A 220 -16.46 -4.29 11.47
N GLN A 221 -15.71 -3.23 11.14
CA GLN A 221 -16.27 -1.89 11.07
C GLN A 221 -16.92 -1.61 9.71
N ASP A 222 -17.91 -0.72 9.73
CA ASP A 222 -18.35 -0.05 8.53
C ASP A 222 -17.28 0.96 8.09
N LEU A 223 -16.88 0.89 6.83
CA LEU A 223 -15.89 1.80 6.26
C LEU A 223 -16.52 3.09 5.72
N GLN A 224 -17.82 3.30 5.89
CA GLN A 224 -18.49 4.51 5.41
C GLN A 224 -17.82 5.79 5.95
N PRO A 225 -17.50 5.93 7.25
CA PRO A 225 -16.84 7.14 7.75
C PRO A 225 -15.47 7.37 7.12
N ALA A 226 -14.73 6.30 6.81
CA ALA A 226 -13.43 6.39 6.15
C ALA A 226 -13.54 6.85 4.70
N TYR A 227 -14.53 6.34 3.94
CA TYR A 227 -14.76 6.76 2.56
C TYR A 227 -15.39 8.17 2.46
N GLU A 228 -16.21 8.57 3.42
CA GLU A 228 -16.70 9.95 3.50
C GLU A 228 -15.54 10.92 3.74
N PHE A 229 -14.62 10.58 4.67
CA PHE A 229 -13.43 11.38 4.88
C PHE A 229 -12.53 11.41 3.65
N HIS A 230 -12.34 10.27 3.00
CA HIS A 230 -11.60 10.15 1.74
C HIS A 230 -12.18 11.08 0.67
N ARG A 231 -13.50 11.14 0.50
CA ARG A 231 -14.18 12.06 -0.43
C ARG A 231 -13.93 13.52 -0.05
N ARG A 232 -14.07 13.86 1.23
CA ARG A 232 -13.79 15.22 1.74
C ARG A 232 -12.36 15.63 1.47
N PHE A 233 -11.42 14.71 1.61
CA PHE A 233 -10.01 14.95 1.32
C PHE A 233 -9.79 15.20 -0.18
N LEU A 234 -10.38 14.40 -1.06
CA LEU A 234 -10.29 14.61 -2.51
C LEU A 234 -10.91 15.95 -2.94
N GLN A 235 -12.07 16.32 -2.40
CA GLN A 235 -12.68 17.62 -2.62
C GLN A 235 -11.73 18.78 -2.26
N HIS A 236 -11.08 18.66 -1.12
CA HIS A 236 -10.09 19.65 -0.67
C HIS A 236 -8.89 19.74 -1.63
N LEU A 237 -8.38 18.60 -2.12
CA LEU A 237 -7.29 18.60 -3.09
C LEU A 237 -7.73 19.11 -4.46
N GLN A 238 -9.00 18.92 -4.83
CA GLN A 238 -9.55 19.33 -6.13
C GLN A 238 -9.63 20.87 -6.28
N GLU A 239 -9.69 21.61 -5.18
CA GLU A 239 -9.62 23.07 -5.19
C GLU A 239 -8.40 23.62 -5.93
N ARG A 240 -7.29 22.88 -5.93
CA ARG A 240 -6.07 23.28 -6.62
C ARG A 240 -6.10 23.11 -8.12
N GLU A 241 -6.82 22.07 -8.59
CA GLU A 241 -6.84 21.65 -9.99
C GLU A 241 -8.15 20.94 -10.29
N ASN A 242 -9.13 21.70 -10.76
CA ASN A 242 -10.45 21.18 -11.12
C ASN A 242 -10.44 20.52 -12.51
N GLY A 243 -11.36 19.58 -12.74
CA GLY A 243 -11.63 18.99 -14.05
C GLY A 243 -10.74 17.83 -14.48
N ARG A 244 -9.84 17.35 -13.63
CA ARG A 244 -9.02 16.16 -13.92
C ARG A 244 -9.63 14.89 -13.36
N ARG A 245 -9.42 13.77 -14.09
CA ARG A 245 -9.82 12.45 -13.63
C ARG A 245 -8.95 12.00 -12.47
N TRP A 246 -9.56 11.54 -11.39
CA TRP A 246 -8.85 10.95 -10.28
C TRP A 246 -8.41 9.53 -10.59
N ILE A 247 -7.11 9.26 -10.46
CA ILE A 247 -6.53 7.92 -10.43
C ILE A 247 -6.18 7.63 -8.97
N LEU A 248 -6.87 6.69 -8.39
CA LEU A 248 -6.83 6.35 -6.96
C LEU A 248 -6.33 4.92 -6.79
N LYS A 249 -5.62 4.63 -5.72
CA LYS A 249 -5.08 3.30 -5.51
C LYS A 249 -5.01 2.93 -4.03
N ALA A 250 -5.58 1.81 -3.68
CA ALA A 250 -5.23 1.03 -2.49
C ALA A 250 -5.73 -0.41 -2.66
N PRO A 251 -4.96 -1.41 -2.23
CA PRO A 251 -5.46 -2.79 -2.15
C PRO A 251 -6.67 -2.92 -1.25
N THR A 252 -6.76 -2.09 -0.21
CA THR A 252 -7.84 -2.04 0.78
C THR A 252 -9.21 -1.77 0.19
N HIS A 253 -9.31 -1.15 -0.99
CA HIS A 253 -10.60 -0.92 -1.65
C HIS A 253 -11.36 -2.22 -1.94
N MET A 254 -10.67 -3.34 -1.96
CA MET A 254 -11.30 -4.66 -2.09
C MET A 254 -12.12 -5.09 -0.87
N PHE A 255 -11.96 -4.47 0.31
CA PHE A 255 -12.75 -4.85 1.49
C PHE A 255 -14.17 -4.32 1.49
N GLY A 256 -14.37 -3.15 0.94
CA GLY A 256 -15.59 -2.39 1.10
C GLY A 256 -16.13 -1.88 -0.22
N LEU A 257 -16.18 -2.74 -1.25
CA LEU A 257 -16.69 -2.35 -2.56
C LEU A 257 -18.12 -1.77 -2.49
N PRO A 258 -19.08 -2.34 -1.76
CA PRO A 258 -20.42 -1.75 -1.65
C PRO A 258 -20.41 -0.36 -1.04
N THR A 259 -19.66 -0.15 0.05
CA THR A 259 -19.52 1.16 0.70
C THR A 259 -18.83 2.17 -0.22
N LEU A 260 -17.79 1.73 -0.95
CA LEU A 260 -17.12 2.59 -1.94
C LEU A 260 -18.09 3.04 -3.03
N LEU A 261 -18.92 2.13 -3.54
CA LEU A 261 -19.93 2.43 -4.58
C LEU A 261 -21.06 3.34 -4.06
N ALA A 262 -21.40 3.25 -2.78
CA ALA A 262 -22.37 4.18 -2.17
C ALA A 262 -21.84 5.62 -2.14
N ILE A 263 -20.52 5.80 -1.95
CA ILE A 263 -19.87 7.12 -1.92
C ILE A 263 -19.50 7.62 -3.33
N TYR A 264 -19.14 6.70 -4.23
CA TYR A 264 -18.73 6.97 -5.63
C TYR A 264 -19.53 6.09 -6.60
N PRO A 265 -20.81 6.44 -6.85
CA PRO A 265 -21.70 5.57 -7.64
C PRO A 265 -21.24 5.37 -9.09
N ASP A 266 -20.45 6.29 -9.62
CA ASP A 266 -19.88 6.26 -10.97
C ASP A 266 -18.40 5.78 -11.01
N ALA A 267 -17.90 5.21 -9.93
CA ALA A 267 -16.52 4.72 -9.85
C ALA A 267 -16.20 3.65 -10.90
N LEU A 268 -14.98 3.71 -11.44
CA LEU A 268 -14.39 2.74 -12.35
C LEU A 268 -13.31 1.94 -11.62
N PHE A 269 -13.07 0.70 -12.06
CA PHE A 269 -12.12 -0.20 -11.41
C PHE A 269 -11.13 -0.76 -12.40
N LEU A 270 -9.88 -0.82 -11.99
CA LEU A 270 -8.81 -1.47 -12.73
C LEU A 270 -8.15 -2.47 -11.79
N GLN A 271 -8.43 -3.76 -12.01
CA GLN A 271 -7.88 -4.82 -11.18
C GLN A 271 -6.64 -5.43 -11.83
N THR A 272 -5.54 -5.48 -11.07
CA THR A 272 -4.32 -6.15 -11.52
C THR A 272 -4.21 -7.55 -10.94
N HIS A 273 -3.74 -8.50 -11.76
CA HIS A 273 -3.64 -9.91 -11.42
C HIS A 273 -2.20 -10.42 -11.52
N ARG A 274 -1.78 -11.16 -10.50
CA ARG A 274 -0.48 -11.84 -10.41
C ARG A 274 -0.64 -13.11 -9.59
N ALA A 275 0.28 -14.08 -9.74
CA ALA A 275 0.37 -15.25 -8.89
C ALA A 275 0.26 -14.85 -7.41
N PRO A 276 -0.79 -15.30 -6.68
CA PRO A 276 -1.06 -14.82 -5.32
C PRO A 276 0.06 -15.13 -4.34
N LEU A 277 0.66 -16.31 -4.43
CA LEU A 277 1.75 -16.68 -3.53
C LEU A 277 2.97 -15.77 -3.67
N GLU A 278 3.32 -15.37 -4.90
CA GLU A 278 4.38 -14.39 -5.15
C GLU A 278 4.04 -13.01 -4.56
N ALA A 279 2.80 -12.57 -4.73
CA ALA A 279 2.32 -11.28 -4.23
C ALA A 279 2.35 -11.25 -2.68
N ILE A 280 1.86 -12.33 -2.04
CA ILE A 280 1.80 -12.46 -0.58
C ILE A 280 3.20 -12.60 0.02
N THR A 281 4.09 -13.37 -0.59
CA THR A 281 5.49 -13.46 -0.17
C THR A 281 6.16 -12.07 -0.18
N SER A 282 5.94 -11.32 -1.24
CA SER A 282 6.53 -9.98 -1.40
C SER A 282 5.95 -8.96 -0.42
N VAL A 283 4.63 -8.98 -0.15
CA VAL A 283 4.03 -8.08 0.85
C VAL A 283 4.41 -8.47 2.27
N SER A 284 4.54 -9.76 2.58
CA SER A 284 5.03 -10.24 3.88
C SER A 284 6.44 -9.75 4.18
N SER A 285 7.29 -9.71 3.16
CA SER A 285 8.62 -9.12 3.29
C SER A 285 8.57 -7.62 3.55
N LEU A 286 7.74 -6.87 2.81
CA LEU A 286 7.56 -5.43 3.01
C LEU A 286 7.09 -5.12 4.44
N ILE A 287 6.06 -5.83 4.92
CA ILE A 287 5.52 -5.69 6.27
C ILE A 287 6.59 -6.02 7.33
N THR A 288 7.35 -7.11 7.12
CA THR A 288 8.43 -7.49 8.03
C THR A 288 9.47 -6.39 8.17
N ILE A 289 9.88 -5.80 7.06
CA ILE A 289 10.89 -4.72 7.05
C ILE A 289 10.35 -3.48 7.75
N LEU A 290 9.13 -3.05 7.43
CA LEU A 290 8.49 -1.89 8.07
C LEU A 290 8.36 -2.09 9.58
N ARG A 291 7.80 -3.22 10.00
CA ARG A 291 7.59 -3.48 11.43
C ARG A 291 8.91 -3.58 12.20
N ARG A 292 10.00 -4.08 11.58
CA ARG A 292 11.35 -4.12 12.21
C ARG A 292 11.95 -2.75 12.48
N VAL A 293 11.51 -1.70 11.79
CA VAL A 293 11.92 -0.33 12.10
C VAL A 293 11.37 0.11 13.46
N PHE A 294 10.14 -0.29 13.76
CA PHE A 294 9.36 0.21 14.89
C PHE A 294 9.27 -0.77 16.07
N SER A 295 9.66 -2.04 15.86
CA SER A 295 9.63 -3.10 16.88
C SER A 295 10.85 -3.99 16.77
N ASP A 296 11.39 -4.40 17.92
CA ASP A 296 12.52 -5.33 17.98
C ASP A 296 12.06 -6.80 17.94
N THR A 297 10.75 -7.04 18.00
CA THR A 297 10.16 -8.39 18.01
C THR A 297 9.20 -8.57 16.84
N VAL A 298 9.72 -9.05 15.71
CA VAL A 298 8.94 -9.29 14.49
C VAL A 298 9.12 -10.71 14.03
N ASP A 299 8.01 -11.44 13.90
CA ASP A 299 7.99 -12.85 13.44
C ASP A 299 7.51 -12.92 11.98
N PRO A 300 8.41 -13.20 11.02
CA PRO A 300 8.05 -13.30 9.61
C PRO A 300 7.06 -14.43 9.30
N VAL A 301 7.13 -15.57 10.03
CA VAL A 301 6.24 -16.72 9.81
C VAL A 301 4.81 -16.35 10.20
N LYS A 302 4.64 -15.66 11.32
CA LYS A 302 3.34 -15.14 11.75
C LYS A 302 2.79 -14.14 10.74
N ILE A 303 3.63 -13.23 10.21
CA ILE A 303 3.23 -12.27 9.18
C ILE A 303 2.75 -13.00 7.91
N GLY A 304 3.45 -14.04 7.46
CA GLY A 304 3.04 -14.82 6.29
C GLY A 304 1.70 -15.52 6.49
N ALA A 305 1.50 -16.17 7.64
CA ALA A 305 0.23 -16.83 7.97
C ALA A 305 -0.95 -15.84 8.06
N GLU A 306 -0.71 -14.66 8.64
CA GLU A 306 -1.69 -13.59 8.71
C GLU A 306 -2.00 -13.01 7.32
N ALA A 307 -0.99 -12.78 6.50
CA ALA A 307 -1.13 -12.20 5.17
C ALA A 307 -1.92 -13.13 4.22
N ILE A 308 -1.62 -14.44 4.22
CA ILE A 308 -2.34 -15.39 3.34
C ILE A 308 -3.82 -15.47 3.71
N SER A 309 -4.14 -15.60 5.01
CA SER A 309 -5.53 -15.66 5.49
C SER A 309 -6.29 -14.37 5.19
N TYR A 310 -5.67 -13.22 5.39
CA TYR A 310 -6.26 -11.91 5.17
C TYR A 310 -6.58 -11.66 3.70
N TRP A 311 -5.60 -11.86 2.81
CA TRP A 311 -5.76 -11.59 1.39
C TRP A 311 -6.64 -12.62 0.69
N TRP A 312 -6.63 -13.87 1.12
CA TRP A 312 -7.58 -14.87 0.62
C TRP A 312 -9.02 -14.46 0.87
N LYS A 313 -9.38 -14.17 2.13
CA LYS A 313 -10.74 -13.75 2.50
C LYS A 313 -11.16 -12.47 1.78
N THR A 314 -10.25 -11.50 1.71
CA THR A 314 -10.49 -10.23 1.02
C THR A 314 -10.77 -10.43 -0.45
N LEU A 315 -9.95 -11.24 -1.11
CA LEU A 315 -10.06 -11.49 -2.55
C LEU A 315 -11.34 -12.27 -2.86
N ALA A 316 -11.66 -13.32 -2.08
CA ALA A 316 -12.88 -14.09 -2.25
C ALA A 316 -14.15 -13.23 -2.12
N LYS A 317 -14.19 -12.36 -1.09
CA LYS A 317 -15.28 -11.39 -0.91
C LYS A 317 -15.38 -10.44 -2.09
N PHE A 318 -14.27 -9.82 -2.47
CA PHE A 318 -14.22 -8.84 -3.56
C PHE A 318 -14.67 -9.44 -4.89
N ILE A 319 -14.24 -10.67 -5.23
CA ILE A 319 -14.65 -11.34 -6.45
C ILE A 319 -16.17 -11.53 -6.48
N GLY A 320 -16.80 -11.98 -5.39
CA GLY A 320 -18.25 -12.12 -5.31
C GLY A 320 -19.02 -10.79 -5.42
N GLU A 321 -18.43 -9.69 -4.95
CA GLU A 321 -19.03 -8.36 -5.03
C GLU A 321 -18.82 -7.72 -6.42
N ARG A 322 -17.63 -7.83 -7.00
CA ARG A 322 -17.29 -7.24 -8.30
C ARG A 322 -18.08 -7.84 -9.47
N ASP A 323 -18.51 -9.09 -9.36
CA ASP A 323 -19.30 -9.77 -10.40
C ASP A 323 -20.68 -9.13 -10.62
N ARG A 324 -21.09 -8.24 -9.73
CA ARG A 324 -22.30 -7.42 -9.86
C ARG A 324 -22.06 -6.09 -10.58
N LEU A 325 -20.79 -5.75 -10.85
CA LEU A 325 -20.45 -4.55 -11.62
C LEU A 325 -20.76 -4.78 -13.10
N ALA A 326 -21.23 -3.73 -13.77
CA ALA A 326 -21.33 -3.74 -15.22
C ALA A 326 -19.92 -3.90 -15.85
N PRO A 327 -19.77 -4.71 -16.92
CA PRO A 327 -18.45 -5.02 -17.49
C PRO A 327 -17.64 -3.79 -17.90
N GLU A 328 -18.29 -2.73 -18.35
CA GLU A 328 -17.66 -1.47 -18.74
C GLU A 328 -17.06 -0.69 -17.57
N ARG A 329 -17.41 -1.04 -16.33
CA ARG A 329 -16.92 -0.38 -15.12
C ARG A 329 -15.66 -1.00 -14.55
N ILE A 330 -15.24 -2.16 -15.05
CA ILE A 330 -14.08 -2.88 -14.53
C ILE A 330 -13.23 -3.45 -15.66
N PHE A 331 -11.91 -3.24 -15.54
CA PHE A 331 -10.93 -3.80 -16.45
C PHE A 331 -9.91 -4.66 -15.69
N ASP A 332 -9.68 -5.86 -16.22
CA ASP A 332 -8.72 -6.82 -15.68
C ASP A 332 -7.39 -6.73 -16.42
N LEU A 333 -6.28 -6.60 -15.69
CA LEU A 333 -4.94 -6.47 -16.25
C LEU A 333 -3.98 -7.48 -15.64
N SER A 334 -3.38 -8.32 -16.48
CA SER A 334 -2.29 -9.20 -16.05
C SER A 334 -1.02 -8.38 -15.72
N TYR A 335 -0.40 -8.68 -14.59
CA TYR A 335 0.91 -8.12 -14.23
C TYR A 335 2.00 -8.44 -15.26
N LEU A 336 1.93 -9.61 -15.88
CA LEU A 336 2.88 -10.00 -16.91
C LEU A 336 2.74 -9.14 -18.17
N ASP A 337 1.50 -8.84 -18.59
CA ASP A 337 1.24 -7.94 -19.72
C ASP A 337 1.73 -6.53 -19.41
N LEU A 338 1.42 -6.03 -18.20
CA LEU A 338 1.86 -4.72 -17.75
C LEU A 338 3.40 -4.59 -17.76
N ARG A 339 4.09 -5.65 -17.39
CA ARG A 339 5.57 -5.68 -17.41
C ARG A 339 6.14 -5.81 -18.81
N ARG A 340 5.49 -6.60 -19.67
CA ARG A 340 5.97 -6.88 -21.04
C ARG A 340 5.87 -5.66 -21.93
N ASP A 341 4.73 -4.98 -21.92
CA ASP A 341 4.48 -3.76 -22.70
C ASP A 341 3.54 -2.81 -21.94
N PRO A 342 4.10 -1.93 -21.09
CA PRO A 342 3.30 -0.99 -20.31
C PRO A 342 2.44 -0.05 -21.18
N ILE A 343 2.94 0.38 -22.33
CA ILE A 343 2.19 1.31 -23.20
C ILE A 343 1.01 0.60 -23.87
N SER A 344 1.20 -0.62 -24.35
CA SER A 344 0.09 -1.43 -24.88
C SER A 344 -0.96 -1.71 -23.81
N ALA A 345 -0.53 -1.99 -22.58
CA ALA A 345 -1.46 -2.16 -21.44
C ALA A 345 -2.29 -0.88 -21.20
N VAL A 346 -1.64 0.30 -21.20
CA VAL A 346 -2.34 1.59 -21.06
C VAL A 346 -3.32 1.82 -22.21
N ARG A 347 -2.94 1.55 -23.45
CA ARG A 347 -3.85 1.71 -24.60
C ARG A 347 -5.11 0.87 -24.45
N ARG A 348 -5.00 -0.39 -23.99
CA ARG A 348 -6.15 -1.25 -23.72
C ARG A 348 -7.05 -0.69 -22.62
N ILE A 349 -6.47 -0.14 -21.54
CA ILE A 349 -7.21 0.51 -20.46
C ILE A 349 -8.01 1.70 -21.00
N TYR A 350 -7.36 2.58 -21.79
CA TYR A 350 -7.99 3.77 -22.35
C TYR A 350 -9.12 3.40 -23.32
N GLN A 351 -8.89 2.40 -24.16
CA GLN A 351 -9.91 1.87 -25.07
C GLN A 351 -11.13 1.33 -24.31
N HIS A 352 -10.90 0.56 -23.24
CA HIS A 352 -11.97 -0.03 -22.46
C HIS A 352 -12.87 1.03 -21.80
N PHE A 353 -12.27 2.08 -21.23
CA PHE A 353 -13.03 3.16 -20.58
C PHE A 353 -13.45 4.28 -21.54
N GLY A 354 -13.25 4.13 -22.84
CA GLY A 354 -13.58 5.15 -23.83
C GLY A 354 -12.77 6.45 -23.71
N TRP A 355 -11.54 6.36 -23.17
CA TRP A 355 -10.69 7.54 -22.99
C TRP A 355 -9.76 7.75 -24.17
N VAL A 356 -9.45 9.02 -24.47
CA VAL A 356 -8.49 9.39 -25.50
C VAL A 356 -7.07 9.44 -24.91
N LEU A 357 -6.18 8.58 -25.37
CA LEU A 357 -4.76 8.66 -25.06
C LEU A 357 -4.09 9.66 -26.01
N SER A 358 -3.87 10.88 -25.52
CA SER A 358 -3.21 11.92 -26.34
C SER A 358 -1.72 11.60 -26.54
N PRO A 359 -1.10 12.06 -27.65
CA PRO A 359 0.35 11.93 -27.86
C PRO A 359 1.17 12.52 -26.71
N ARG A 360 0.70 13.62 -26.10
CA ARG A 360 1.33 14.25 -24.94
C ARG A 360 1.29 13.34 -23.70
N ALA A 361 0.18 12.65 -23.46
CA ALA A 361 0.05 11.70 -22.36
C ALA A 361 0.98 10.52 -22.55
N GLU A 362 0.98 9.92 -23.76
CA GLU A 362 1.85 8.79 -24.06
C GLU A 362 3.35 9.16 -23.96
N ASN A 363 3.75 10.33 -24.45
CA ASN A 363 5.14 10.78 -24.34
C ASN A 363 5.59 10.93 -22.87
N ARG A 364 4.76 11.51 -21.99
CA ARG A 364 5.05 11.59 -20.56
C ARG A 364 5.18 10.22 -19.90
N MET A 365 4.33 9.28 -20.28
CA MET A 365 4.44 7.90 -19.78
C MET A 365 5.74 7.24 -20.24
N ARG A 366 6.14 7.45 -21.50
CA ARG A 366 7.43 6.96 -22.02
C ARG A 366 8.65 7.59 -21.34
N GLU A 367 8.58 8.88 -20.99
CA GLU A 367 9.62 9.55 -20.19
C GLU A 367 9.77 8.92 -18.79
N ILE A 368 8.65 8.55 -18.14
CA ILE A 368 8.69 7.84 -16.87
C ILE A 368 9.34 6.47 -17.04
N LEU A 369 8.96 5.73 -18.07
CA LEU A 369 9.54 4.42 -18.37
C LEU A 369 11.05 4.50 -18.64
N ALA A 370 11.49 5.50 -19.40
CA ALA A 370 12.92 5.70 -19.71
C ALA A 370 13.77 6.06 -18.47
N LYS A 371 13.17 6.71 -17.46
CA LYS A 371 13.83 7.06 -16.21
C LYS A 371 13.86 5.93 -15.18
N GLN A 372 13.08 4.86 -15.41
CA GLN A 372 13.10 3.71 -14.52
C GLN A 372 14.32 2.85 -14.83
N PRO A 373 15.20 2.55 -13.87
CA PRO A 373 16.24 1.55 -14.07
C PRO A 373 15.63 0.22 -14.46
N ALA A 374 16.25 -0.48 -15.41
CA ALA A 374 15.81 -1.81 -15.85
C ALA A 374 15.63 -2.81 -14.68
N ASP A 375 16.30 -2.57 -13.57
CA ASP A 375 16.29 -3.39 -12.35
C ASP A 375 15.42 -2.83 -11.21
N LEU A 376 14.52 -1.88 -11.44
CA LEU A 376 13.64 -1.33 -10.38
C LEU A 376 12.79 -2.40 -9.68
N HIS A 377 12.70 -3.56 -10.28
CA HIS A 377 12.16 -4.78 -9.69
C HIS A 377 13.26 -5.83 -9.54
N GLY A 378 14.46 -5.38 -9.14
CA GLY A 378 15.55 -6.27 -8.82
C GLY A 378 15.00 -7.52 -8.17
N PHE A 379 15.39 -8.70 -8.63
CA PHE A 379 14.97 -9.98 -8.12
C PHE A 379 15.31 -10.08 -6.63
N HIS A 380 14.52 -9.41 -5.79
CA HIS A 380 14.45 -9.79 -4.40
C HIS A 380 13.76 -11.15 -4.39
N ARG A 381 14.55 -12.21 -4.54
CA ARG A 381 14.10 -13.58 -4.35
C ARG A 381 13.81 -13.74 -2.86
N TYR A 382 12.61 -13.40 -2.48
CA TYR A 382 12.09 -13.81 -1.19
C TYR A 382 11.71 -15.28 -1.32
N GLU A 383 12.27 -16.10 -0.47
CA GLU A 383 11.82 -17.49 -0.38
C GLU A 383 10.53 -17.50 0.45
N ALA A 384 9.47 -18.03 -0.10
CA ALA A 384 8.18 -18.16 0.56
C ALA A 384 8.30 -18.87 1.92
N ALA A 385 9.22 -19.84 2.00
CA ALA A 385 9.52 -20.59 3.23
C ALA A 385 9.95 -19.71 4.42
N GLN A 386 10.57 -18.53 4.18
CA GLN A 386 10.94 -17.59 5.25
C GLN A 386 9.71 -17.04 6.01
N PHE A 387 8.56 -17.07 5.35
CA PHE A 387 7.26 -16.63 5.87
C PHE A 387 6.34 -17.80 6.21
N GLY A 388 6.87 -19.04 6.27
CA GLY A 388 6.07 -20.23 6.48
C GLY A 388 5.09 -20.55 5.32
N LEU A 389 5.27 -19.91 4.16
CA LEU A 389 4.46 -20.11 2.97
C LEU A 389 5.03 -21.25 2.13
N ARG A 390 4.15 -22.11 1.61
CA ARG A 390 4.49 -23.29 0.79
C ARG A 390 3.78 -23.18 -0.56
N PRO A 391 4.33 -23.78 -1.63
CA PRO A 391 3.71 -23.76 -2.96
C PRO A 391 2.26 -24.29 -2.98
N GLU A 392 1.95 -25.28 -2.15
CA GLU A 392 0.63 -25.90 -2.05
C GLU A 392 -0.45 -24.90 -1.60
N HIS A 393 -0.07 -23.90 -0.80
CA HIS A 393 -0.99 -22.85 -0.34
C HIS A 393 -1.61 -22.05 -1.49
N GLU A 394 -0.94 -21.96 -2.67
CA GLU A 394 -1.51 -21.23 -3.81
C GLU A 394 -2.74 -21.96 -4.35
N GLN A 395 -2.65 -23.28 -4.50
CA GLN A 395 -3.79 -24.08 -4.94
C GLN A 395 -4.87 -24.16 -3.84
N GLU A 396 -4.48 -24.34 -2.60
CA GLU A 396 -5.38 -24.49 -1.45
C GLU A 396 -6.26 -23.25 -1.24
N PHE A 397 -5.68 -22.05 -1.28
CA PHE A 397 -6.38 -20.81 -0.96
C PHE A 397 -6.83 -20.03 -2.19
N PHE A 398 -6.15 -20.16 -3.33
CA PHE A 398 -6.35 -19.29 -4.50
C PHE A 398 -6.59 -20.06 -5.80
N GLY A 399 -6.86 -21.38 -5.76
CA GLY A 399 -7.04 -22.19 -6.95
C GLY A 399 -8.04 -21.59 -7.93
N ASP A 400 -9.27 -21.32 -7.48
CA ASP A 400 -10.34 -20.73 -8.29
C ASP A 400 -9.96 -19.38 -8.89
N TYR A 401 -9.27 -18.55 -8.11
CA TYR A 401 -8.76 -17.25 -8.60
C TYR A 401 -7.69 -17.43 -9.67
N CYS A 402 -6.77 -18.35 -9.46
CA CYS A 402 -5.71 -18.64 -10.42
C CYS A 402 -6.26 -19.17 -11.74
N GLU A 403 -7.25 -20.04 -11.68
CA GLU A 403 -7.94 -20.58 -12.86
C GLU A 403 -8.71 -19.46 -13.58
N ARG A 404 -9.54 -18.71 -12.86
CA ARG A 404 -10.37 -17.64 -13.42
C ARG A 404 -9.58 -16.57 -14.17
N PHE A 405 -8.45 -16.14 -13.60
CA PHE A 405 -7.63 -15.04 -14.16
C PHE A 405 -6.39 -15.52 -14.88
N SER A 406 -6.25 -16.83 -15.09
CA SER A 406 -5.12 -17.47 -15.76
C SER A 406 -3.77 -17.01 -15.17
N VAL A 407 -3.71 -16.89 -13.83
CA VAL A 407 -2.52 -16.54 -13.07
C VAL A 407 -2.17 -17.68 -12.12
N GLY A 408 -0.89 -17.91 -11.88
CA GLY A 408 -0.43 -18.94 -10.96
C GLY A 408 1.09 -18.98 -10.99
N SER A 409 1.68 -19.44 -9.92
CA SER A 409 3.09 -19.77 -9.92
C SER A 409 3.28 -20.89 -10.93
N ARG A 410 4.12 -20.69 -11.93
CA ARG A 410 4.58 -21.79 -12.78
C ARG A 410 5.48 -22.68 -11.92
N VAL A 411 4.87 -23.45 -11.03
CA VAL A 411 5.56 -24.61 -10.47
C VAL A 411 5.86 -25.49 -11.67
N SER A 412 7.11 -25.59 -12.03
CA SER A 412 7.58 -26.55 -13.02
C SER A 412 7.22 -27.95 -12.54
N THR A 413 6.02 -28.40 -12.84
CA THR A 413 5.65 -29.80 -12.85
C THR A 413 6.23 -30.45 -14.10
N ARG A 414 7.51 -30.25 -14.37
CA ARG A 414 8.25 -31.24 -15.13
C ARG A 414 8.56 -32.36 -14.14
N PRO A 415 7.94 -33.53 -14.28
CA PRO A 415 8.52 -34.69 -13.66
C PRO A 415 9.96 -34.73 -14.17
N VAL A 416 10.91 -34.84 -13.29
CA VAL A 416 12.27 -35.24 -13.61
C VAL A 416 12.07 -36.61 -14.25
N GLN A 417 12.01 -36.65 -15.57
CA GLN A 417 12.27 -37.87 -16.29
C GLN A 417 13.72 -38.20 -15.95
N LEU A 418 13.88 -39.04 -14.95
CA LEU A 418 15.05 -39.87 -14.78
C LEU A 418 15.16 -40.65 -16.11
N THR A 419 15.85 -40.06 -17.06
CA THR A 419 16.32 -40.76 -18.25
C THR A 419 17.19 -41.91 -17.73
N SER A 420 16.64 -43.10 -17.80
CA SER A 420 17.32 -44.37 -17.76
C SER A 420 18.26 -44.48 -18.99
N ALA A 421 19.33 -43.68 -18.98
CA ALA A 421 20.40 -43.70 -19.98
C ALA A 421 21.65 -44.26 -19.33
N LEU A 422 21.50 -45.41 -18.66
CA LEU A 422 22.63 -46.21 -18.16
C LEU A 422 22.25 -47.70 -18.20
N HIS A 423 21.87 -48.20 -19.39
CA HIS A 423 21.91 -49.65 -19.67
C HIS A 423 21.79 -49.90 -21.16
N GLN A 424 22.81 -49.58 -21.92
CA GLN A 424 23.09 -50.23 -23.23
C GLN A 424 24.46 -49.73 -23.76
N SER A 425 25.53 -50.16 -23.16
CA SER A 425 26.83 -50.19 -23.81
C SER A 425 27.75 -51.15 -23.10
N ARG A 426 27.52 -52.43 -23.30
CA ARG A 426 28.54 -53.49 -23.11
C ARG A 426 27.93 -54.79 -23.61
N PHE A 427 28.10 -55.07 -24.88
CA PHE A 427 28.31 -56.42 -25.43
C PHE A 427 28.53 -56.27 -26.91
N VAL A 428 29.79 -55.95 -27.28
CA VAL A 428 30.35 -56.39 -28.55
C VAL A 428 31.56 -57.24 -28.16
N ARG A 429 31.40 -58.50 -28.38
CA ARG A 429 32.48 -59.51 -28.26
C ARG A 429 33.45 -59.29 -29.39
N ASP A 430 34.69 -59.15 -29.05
CA ASP A 430 35.80 -59.47 -29.94
C ASP A 430 35.83 -60.97 -30.14
N GLY A 431 35.78 -61.32 -31.39
CA GLY A 431 36.07 -62.66 -31.85
C GLY A 431 36.93 -62.58 -33.13
N LEU A 432 38.09 -63.19 -33.04
CA LEU A 432 38.93 -63.72 -34.12
C LEU A 432 39.94 -62.75 -34.77
N GLY A 433 41.19 -63.12 -34.57
CA GLY A 433 42.37 -62.91 -35.38
C GLY A 433 43.61 -62.92 -34.53
#